data_714f0d082aec0d398a8757d87ba7c0da
#
_entry.id   714f0d082aec0d398a8757d87ba7c0da
#
_cell.length_a   1.000
_cell.length_b   1.000
_cell.length_c   1.000
_cell.angle_alpha   90.00
_cell.angle_beta   90.00
_cell.angle_gamma   90.00
#
_symmetry.space_group_name_H-M   'P 1'
#
loop_
_entity.id
_entity.type
_entity.pdbx_description
1 polymer ?
#
loop_
_entity_poly.entity_id
_entity_poly.type
_entity_poly.pdbx_seq_one_letter_code
_entity_poly.pdbx_strand_id
1 'polypeptide(L)'
;MFSLNTFAQLLLEENFDYPAGDTLLNHGWNITGTSTVNPVTVASPGLSYVGYPSSGIGNAALLTTTGQDVNKQYTDSVTSGSVYASFMVNVTSAQTPGDYFLHLGVNPTNTFDFFARTFVRLAANGNLTFGISKSSTTSNPAAYSDSIYTTGTTYLLVVKYALNDGLANDTINLFINPAISGTEPAPNLTVATTQTDAVSLGTVNLRQGSSSNAANVIVDGIRVSTFWSDIVPVELVSFNASANGSEVNLAWTTATELNNSGFSIERKSASNKWESIGFVKGNGTTTAANNYSFTDKNILSQTVYSYRLKQLDFDGSYSYSKVVQVSTNLISTFELKQNYPNPFNPSTQISFSLVQNGFVRLVVYNLLGQEVKTLINRNMEAGSHSITFDASDLQSGVYLYKLNAAGSTLTKKMILLR
;
A
#
# COMPACT_ATOMS: atom_id res chain seq x y z
N MET A 1 9.07 37.05 14.60
CA MET A 1 8.45 36.38 13.44
C MET A 1 8.55 34.91 13.66
N PHE A 2 7.50 34.24 14.12
CA PHE A 2 7.46 32.78 14.19
C PHE A 2 7.13 32.29 12.76
N SER A 3 8.08 31.62 12.12
CA SER A 3 7.75 30.83 10.94
C SER A 3 6.80 29.72 11.38
N LEU A 4 5.56 29.79 10.99
CA LEU A 4 4.65 28.65 11.01
C LEU A 4 5.28 27.61 10.07
N ASN A 5 5.85 26.55 10.63
CA ASN A 5 6.13 25.36 9.88
C ASN A 5 4.78 24.82 9.39
N THR A 6 4.47 25.01 8.12
CA THR A 6 3.35 24.33 7.46
C THR A 6 3.74 22.85 7.38
N PHE A 7 3.17 22.06 8.28
CA PHE A 7 3.30 20.60 8.23
C PHE A 7 2.59 20.07 6.99
N ALA A 8 3.12 19.03 6.41
CA ALA A 8 2.45 18.24 5.37
C ALA A 8 1.08 17.79 5.90
N GLN A 9 0.01 18.08 5.17
CA GLN A 9 -1.35 17.77 5.59
C GLN A 9 -2.16 17.25 4.41
N LEU A 10 -2.60 15.99 4.53
CA LEU A 10 -3.63 15.44 3.67
C LEU A 10 -4.97 16.08 4.09
N LEU A 11 -5.51 16.92 3.23
CA LEU A 11 -6.72 17.72 3.48
C LEU A 11 -8.00 16.94 3.19
N LEU A 12 -7.94 16.01 2.24
CA LEU A 12 -9.05 15.14 1.86
C LEU A 12 -8.52 13.82 1.30
N GLU A 13 -9.15 12.72 1.70
CA GLU A 13 -9.08 11.41 1.04
C GLU A 13 -10.49 10.90 0.82
N GLU A 14 -10.84 10.61 -0.44
CA GLU A 14 -12.15 10.11 -0.84
C GLU A 14 -11.99 8.92 -1.78
N ASN A 15 -12.32 7.74 -1.29
CA ASN A 15 -12.21 6.46 -2.00
C ASN A 15 -13.58 5.90 -2.39
N PHE A 16 -14.66 6.66 -2.21
CA PHE A 16 -16.04 6.29 -2.54
C PHE A 16 -16.44 4.90 -1.99
N ASP A 17 -16.00 4.57 -0.78
CA ASP A 17 -16.32 3.31 -0.11
C ASP A 17 -17.79 3.30 0.36
N TYR A 18 -18.69 3.37 -0.61
CA TYR A 18 -20.14 3.49 -0.47
C TYR A 18 -20.84 2.44 -1.33
N PRO A 19 -22.10 2.05 -1.03
CA PRO A 19 -22.84 1.10 -1.83
C PRO A 19 -23.02 1.55 -3.29
N ALA A 20 -22.81 0.65 -4.25
CA ALA A 20 -23.02 0.93 -5.67
C ALA A 20 -24.47 1.35 -5.94
N GLY A 21 -24.65 2.38 -6.78
CA GLY A 21 -25.93 2.98 -7.11
C GLY A 21 -26.43 4.03 -6.14
N ASP A 22 -25.79 4.19 -4.97
CA ASP A 22 -26.16 5.24 -4.02
C ASP A 22 -25.73 6.61 -4.53
N THR A 23 -26.34 7.69 -4.01
CA THR A 23 -25.98 9.07 -4.35
C THR A 23 -24.93 9.62 -3.41
N LEU A 24 -23.97 10.41 -3.94
CA LEU A 24 -22.92 11.02 -3.13
C LEU A 24 -23.46 11.95 -2.04
N LEU A 25 -24.65 12.51 -2.20
CA LEU A 25 -25.29 13.36 -1.20
C LEU A 25 -25.55 12.64 0.13
N ASN A 26 -25.76 11.32 0.10
CA ASN A 26 -25.93 10.52 1.31
C ASN A 26 -24.62 10.33 2.10
N HIS A 27 -23.49 10.75 1.53
CA HIS A 27 -22.14 10.47 2.04
C HIS A 27 -21.30 11.74 2.28
N GLY A 28 -21.99 12.83 2.65
CA GLY A 28 -21.32 14.08 3.05
C GLY A 28 -20.80 14.93 1.89
N TRP A 29 -21.27 14.68 0.67
CA TRP A 29 -21.15 15.60 -0.45
C TRP A 29 -22.31 16.59 -0.44
N ASN A 30 -22.08 17.83 -0.87
CA ASN A 30 -23.07 18.90 -0.92
C ASN A 30 -23.38 19.25 -2.37
N ILE A 31 -24.58 19.79 -2.63
CA ILE A 31 -24.97 20.29 -3.94
C ILE A 31 -24.14 21.55 -4.28
N THR A 32 -23.60 21.61 -5.51
CA THR A 32 -23.06 22.84 -6.11
C THR A 32 -24.08 23.36 -7.12
N GLY A 33 -24.50 24.61 -6.96
CA GLY A 33 -25.55 25.21 -7.82
C GLY A 33 -26.96 24.83 -7.38
N THR A 34 -27.90 24.75 -8.35
CA THR A 34 -29.34 24.58 -8.08
C THR A 34 -29.96 23.32 -8.68
N SER A 35 -29.22 22.55 -9.47
CA SER A 35 -29.73 21.33 -10.10
C SER A 35 -29.95 20.24 -9.05
N THR A 36 -31.13 19.61 -9.10
CA THR A 36 -31.48 18.46 -8.22
C THR A 36 -31.80 17.20 -9.01
N VAL A 37 -31.64 17.23 -10.34
CA VAL A 37 -31.92 16.08 -11.19
C VAL A 37 -30.64 15.34 -11.56
N ASN A 38 -30.77 14.04 -11.81
CA ASN A 38 -29.68 13.19 -12.24
C ASN A 38 -28.44 13.29 -11.32
N PRO A 39 -28.55 12.86 -10.05
CA PRO A 39 -27.47 12.99 -9.06
C PRO A 39 -26.23 12.20 -9.46
N VAL A 40 -25.06 12.64 -8.99
CA VAL A 40 -23.83 11.85 -9.08
C VAL A 40 -23.98 10.60 -8.21
N THR A 41 -23.77 9.43 -8.82
CA THR A 41 -23.95 8.12 -8.16
C THR A 41 -22.63 7.37 -8.03
N VAL A 42 -22.65 6.36 -7.17
CA VAL A 42 -21.52 5.45 -6.95
C VAL A 42 -21.52 4.34 -7.99
N ALA A 43 -20.44 4.22 -8.76
CA ALA A 43 -20.19 3.14 -9.69
C ALA A 43 -19.27 2.07 -9.09
N SER A 44 -19.50 0.81 -9.44
CA SER A 44 -18.67 -0.31 -9.01
C SER A 44 -18.23 -1.15 -10.23
N PRO A 45 -17.00 -1.68 -10.24
CA PRO A 45 -15.95 -1.50 -9.22
C PRO A 45 -15.28 -0.13 -9.31
N GLY A 46 -14.50 0.22 -8.27
CA GLY A 46 -13.59 1.35 -8.28
C GLY A 46 -12.48 1.20 -9.32
N LEU A 47 -11.73 2.27 -9.55
CA LEU A 47 -10.63 2.30 -10.50
C LEU A 47 -9.33 1.77 -9.89
N SER A 48 -8.41 1.36 -10.76
CA SER A 48 -7.07 0.92 -10.34
C SER A 48 -5.99 1.60 -11.17
N TYR A 49 -4.92 2.03 -10.48
CA TYR A 49 -3.72 2.59 -11.08
C TYR A 49 -2.51 2.15 -10.26
N VAL A 50 -1.53 1.50 -10.91
CA VAL A 50 -0.39 0.87 -10.21
C VAL A 50 0.40 1.91 -9.41
N GLY A 51 0.61 1.63 -8.12
CA GLY A 51 1.37 2.48 -7.20
C GLY A 51 0.59 3.66 -6.59
N TYR A 52 -0.60 3.98 -7.07
CA TYR A 52 -1.40 5.05 -6.47
C TYR A 52 -2.09 4.58 -5.17
N PRO A 53 -2.00 5.33 -4.06
CA PRO A 53 -2.46 4.88 -2.74
C PRO A 53 -3.92 4.49 -2.66
N SER A 54 -4.77 5.22 -3.36
CA SER A 54 -6.22 4.97 -3.41
C SER A 54 -6.63 3.96 -4.48
N SER A 55 -5.66 3.30 -5.13
CA SER A 55 -5.90 2.33 -6.21
C SER A 55 -6.63 1.08 -5.73
N GLY A 56 -7.78 0.78 -6.32
CA GLY A 56 -8.57 -0.42 -5.99
C GLY A 56 -9.17 -0.41 -4.59
N ILE A 57 -9.33 0.76 -3.98
CA ILE A 57 -10.00 0.93 -2.69
C ILE A 57 -11.38 1.51 -2.93
N GLY A 58 -12.42 0.89 -2.36
CA GLY A 58 -13.80 1.34 -2.49
C GLY A 58 -14.37 1.19 -3.89
N ASN A 59 -15.27 2.10 -4.25
CA ASN A 59 -15.95 2.22 -5.53
C ASN A 59 -15.54 3.53 -6.22
N ALA A 60 -16.38 4.12 -7.09
CA ALA A 60 -16.04 5.33 -7.83
C ALA A 60 -17.25 6.25 -8.00
N ALA A 61 -17.05 7.53 -8.30
CA ALA A 61 -18.12 8.45 -8.70
C ALA A 61 -18.39 8.36 -10.20
N LEU A 62 -19.66 8.22 -10.59
CA LEU A 62 -20.10 8.24 -11.98
C LEU A 62 -20.67 9.62 -12.33
N LEU A 63 -20.01 10.31 -13.25
CA LEU A 63 -20.44 11.56 -13.85
C LEU A 63 -21.02 11.29 -15.22
N THR A 64 -22.23 11.80 -15.44
CA THR A 64 -22.91 11.75 -16.77
C THR A 64 -22.86 13.12 -17.45
N THR A 65 -23.42 13.24 -18.66
CA THR A 65 -23.30 14.47 -19.44
C THR A 65 -24.13 15.63 -18.91
N THR A 66 -25.17 15.37 -18.11
CA THR A 66 -26.01 16.42 -17.51
C THR A 66 -26.51 16.00 -16.15
N GLY A 67 -26.60 16.93 -15.23
CA GLY A 67 -27.16 16.61 -13.92
C GLY A 67 -26.80 17.57 -12.81
N GLN A 68 -26.77 17.03 -11.63
CA GLN A 68 -26.41 17.74 -10.40
C GLN A 68 -24.90 17.77 -10.23
N ASP A 69 -24.38 18.94 -9.89
CA ASP A 69 -22.98 19.10 -9.47
C ASP A 69 -22.88 18.97 -7.97
N VAL A 70 -21.77 18.40 -7.50
CA VAL A 70 -21.54 18.17 -6.06
C VAL A 70 -20.13 18.61 -5.63
N ASN A 71 -19.99 18.93 -4.34
CA ASN A 71 -18.70 19.30 -3.75
C ASN A 71 -18.48 18.59 -2.41
N LYS A 72 -17.20 18.41 -2.07
CA LYS A 72 -16.75 17.95 -0.76
C LYS A 72 -15.73 18.94 -0.19
N GLN A 73 -15.89 19.29 1.09
CA GLN A 73 -15.03 20.23 1.77
C GLN A 73 -13.75 19.54 2.24
N TYR A 74 -12.65 20.27 2.25
CA TYR A 74 -11.41 19.90 2.93
C TYR A 74 -11.55 20.09 4.45
N THR A 75 -10.64 19.48 5.20
CA THR A 75 -10.54 19.75 6.64
C THR A 75 -10.23 21.22 6.93
N ASP A 76 -9.34 21.84 6.13
CA ASP A 76 -8.94 23.23 6.26
C ASP A 76 -8.82 23.91 4.90
N SER A 77 -9.18 25.19 4.81
CA SER A 77 -8.98 25.99 3.59
C SER A 77 -7.53 26.46 3.48
N VAL A 78 -6.98 26.40 2.27
CA VAL A 78 -5.61 26.83 1.96
C VAL A 78 -5.63 28.21 1.35
N THR A 79 -4.87 29.15 1.93
CA THR A 79 -4.79 30.56 1.51
C THR A 79 -3.41 30.97 0.99
N SER A 80 -2.42 30.10 1.01
CA SER A 80 -1.07 30.35 0.50
C SER A 80 -0.36 29.04 0.16
N GLY A 81 0.68 29.10 -0.65
CA GLY A 81 1.44 27.91 -1.08
C GLY A 81 0.78 27.17 -2.22
N SER A 82 0.69 25.85 -2.14
CA SER A 82 0.11 25.03 -3.22
C SER A 82 -0.96 24.09 -2.71
N VAL A 83 -1.98 23.84 -3.53
CA VAL A 83 -2.95 22.78 -3.35
C VAL A 83 -2.79 21.80 -4.50
N TYR A 84 -2.63 20.54 -4.17
CA TYR A 84 -2.59 19.41 -5.11
C TYR A 84 -3.85 18.60 -4.96
N ALA A 85 -4.52 18.30 -6.06
CA ALA A 85 -5.61 17.33 -6.11
C ALA A 85 -5.26 16.22 -7.10
N SER A 86 -5.06 15.01 -6.60
CA SER A 86 -4.84 13.81 -7.41
C SER A 86 -6.09 12.95 -7.43
N PHE A 87 -6.34 12.28 -8.55
CA PHE A 87 -7.47 11.37 -8.72
C PHE A 87 -7.28 10.47 -9.93
N MET A 88 -7.86 9.29 -9.87
CA MET A 88 -7.98 8.41 -11.03
C MET A 88 -9.19 8.82 -11.86
N VAL A 89 -9.05 8.72 -13.19
CA VAL A 89 -10.13 9.03 -14.12
C VAL A 89 -10.21 7.98 -15.24
N ASN A 90 -11.44 7.56 -15.56
CA ASN A 90 -11.73 6.74 -16.73
C ASN A 90 -12.84 7.44 -17.53
N VAL A 91 -12.56 7.79 -18.78
CA VAL A 91 -13.49 8.47 -19.66
C VAL A 91 -14.13 7.43 -20.58
N THR A 92 -15.44 7.22 -20.45
CA THR A 92 -16.16 6.23 -21.26
C THR A 92 -16.65 6.81 -22.58
N SER A 93 -16.95 8.12 -22.62
CA SER A 93 -17.23 8.88 -23.85
C SER A 93 -16.96 10.37 -23.64
N ALA A 94 -16.61 11.08 -24.69
CA ALA A 94 -16.39 12.52 -24.67
C ALA A 94 -16.92 13.20 -25.94
N GLN A 95 -17.15 14.51 -25.87
CA GLN A 95 -17.59 15.37 -26.97
C GLN A 95 -16.44 16.21 -27.51
N THR A 96 -16.51 16.62 -28.77
CA THR A 96 -15.47 17.44 -29.44
C THR A 96 -15.29 18.82 -28.80
N PRO A 97 -16.36 19.56 -28.42
CA PRO A 97 -16.17 20.84 -27.72
C PRO A 97 -15.48 20.64 -26.35
N GLY A 98 -15.81 19.55 -25.65
CA GLY A 98 -15.33 19.25 -24.33
C GLY A 98 -15.94 20.13 -23.24
N ASP A 99 -15.81 19.66 -22.00
CA ASP A 99 -16.20 20.40 -20.81
C ASP A 99 -15.32 19.98 -19.64
N TYR A 100 -15.35 20.75 -18.55
CA TYR A 100 -14.66 20.36 -17.32
C TYR A 100 -15.57 19.49 -16.45
N PHE A 101 -14.97 18.54 -15.78
CA PHE A 101 -15.66 17.56 -14.95
C PHE A 101 -15.24 17.64 -13.47
N LEU A 102 -14.11 18.31 -13.17
CA LEU A 102 -13.61 18.54 -11.83
C LEU A 102 -13.06 19.97 -11.72
N HIS A 103 -13.22 20.58 -10.56
CA HIS A 103 -12.58 21.84 -10.24
C HIS A 103 -12.36 21.99 -8.73
N LEU A 104 -11.51 22.93 -8.33
CA LEU A 104 -11.32 23.36 -6.96
C LEU A 104 -12.19 24.61 -6.71
N GLY A 105 -12.62 24.79 -5.46
CA GLY A 105 -13.46 25.91 -5.08
C GLY A 105 -13.14 26.44 -3.70
N VAL A 106 -13.72 27.61 -3.36
CA VAL A 106 -13.65 28.20 -2.04
C VAL A 106 -14.54 27.45 -1.03
N ASN A 107 -14.33 27.68 0.26
CA ASN A 107 -15.20 27.20 1.34
C ASN A 107 -15.65 28.40 2.20
N PRO A 108 -16.96 28.68 2.36
CA PRO A 108 -18.09 27.93 1.80
C PRO A 108 -18.15 28.03 0.27
N THR A 109 -18.67 26.97 -0.37
CA THR A 109 -18.76 26.92 -1.83
C THR A 109 -19.61 28.05 -2.38
N ASN A 110 -19.04 28.77 -3.34
CA ASN A 110 -19.71 29.80 -4.11
C ASN A 110 -20.00 29.26 -5.52
N THR A 111 -21.13 29.62 -6.11
CA THR A 111 -21.55 29.15 -7.44
C THR A 111 -20.76 29.77 -8.60
N PHE A 112 -19.81 30.65 -8.34
CA PHE A 112 -19.04 31.37 -9.37
C PHE A 112 -17.51 31.23 -9.25
N ASP A 113 -17.00 30.66 -8.15
CA ASP A 113 -15.57 30.60 -7.88
C ASP A 113 -15.03 29.19 -8.20
N PHE A 114 -14.88 28.93 -9.50
CA PHE A 114 -14.40 27.66 -10.06
C PHE A 114 -12.95 27.79 -10.50
N PHE A 115 -12.03 27.25 -9.73
CA PHE A 115 -10.59 27.32 -9.98
C PHE A 115 -10.02 25.96 -10.40
N ALA A 116 -8.89 25.95 -11.09
CA ALA A 116 -8.21 24.73 -11.54
C ALA A 116 -9.17 23.75 -12.24
N ARG A 117 -10.00 24.27 -13.15
CA ARG A 117 -10.96 23.44 -13.89
C ARG A 117 -10.22 22.44 -14.76
N THR A 118 -10.57 21.15 -14.62
CA THR A 118 -10.00 20.03 -15.36
C THR A 118 -10.97 19.56 -16.42
N PHE A 119 -10.54 19.64 -17.69
CA PHE A 119 -11.33 19.36 -18.87
C PHE A 119 -10.96 18.04 -19.50
N VAL A 120 -11.92 17.49 -20.25
CA VAL A 120 -11.67 16.43 -21.23
C VAL A 120 -12.49 16.67 -22.50
N ARG A 121 -11.91 16.37 -23.66
CA ARG A 121 -12.60 16.42 -24.94
C ARG A 121 -12.07 15.33 -25.89
N LEU A 122 -12.87 15.08 -26.95
CA LEU A 122 -12.45 14.26 -28.07
C LEU A 122 -11.72 15.15 -29.08
N ALA A 123 -10.51 14.79 -29.46
CA ALA A 123 -9.76 15.46 -30.53
C ALA A 123 -10.16 14.94 -31.91
N ALA A 124 -9.74 15.65 -32.98
CA ALA A 124 -10.08 15.29 -34.34
C ALA A 124 -9.57 13.90 -34.78
N ASN A 125 -8.53 13.39 -34.15
CA ASN A 125 -7.99 12.04 -34.39
C ASN A 125 -8.76 10.93 -33.66
N GLY A 126 -9.83 11.25 -32.92
CA GLY A 126 -10.62 10.30 -32.15
C GLY A 126 -10.07 9.96 -30.76
N ASN A 127 -8.92 10.50 -30.38
CA ASN A 127 -8.34 10.34 -29.07
C ASN A 127 -8.82 11.41 -28.10
N LEU A 128 -8.66 11.11 -26.80
CA LEU A 128 -8.91 12.09 -25.75
C LEU A 128 -7.73 13.05 -25.61
N THR A 129 -8.03 14.26 -25.12
CA THR A 129 -7.07 15.24 -24.61
C THR A 129 -7.60 15.82 -23.32
N PHE A 130 -6.74 15.92 -22.31
CA PHE A 130 -7.07 16.57 -21.05
C PHE A 130 -6.64 18.02 -21.06
N GLY A 131 -7.36 18.87 -20.35
CA GLY A 131 -7.07 20.29 -20.32
C GLY A 131 -7.29 20.92 -18.95
N ILE A 132 -6.72 22.11 -18.76
CA ILE A 132 -6.91 22.92 -17.55
C ILE A 132 -7.18 24.38 -17.88
N SER A 133 -7.91 25.07 -17.01
CA SER A 133 -8.01 26.51 -16.99
C SER A 133 -8.00 27.06 -15.56
N LYS A 134 -7.52 28.32 -15.41
CA LYS A 134 -7.31 28.90 -14.08
C LYS A 134 -8.62 29.21 -13.35
N SER A 135 -9.57 29.85 -14.02
CA SER A 135 -10.83 30.29 -13.41
C SER A 135 -12.02 30.19 -14.36
N SER A 136 -13.22 30.53 -13.88
CA SER A 136 -14.49 30.42 -14.61
C SER A 136 -14.76 31.54 -15.62
N THR A 137 -13.88 32.53 -15.76
CA THR A 137 -14.14 33.62 -16.70
C THR A 137 -14.17 33.14 -18.14
N THR A 138 -15.16 33.57 -18.91
CA THR A 138 -15.47 33.09 -20.27
C THR A 138 -14.38 33.37 -21.32
N SER A 139 -13.46 34.28 -21.05
CA SER A 139 -12.36 34.64 -21.94
C SER A 139 -11.14 33.70 -21.85
N ASN A 140 -11.24 32.60 -21.12
CA ASN A 140 -10.12 31.71 -20.86
C ASN A 140 -10.31 30.33 -21.47
N PRO A 141 -9.84 30.11 -22.70
CA PRO A 141 -9.82 28.78 -23.25
C PRO A 141 -8.94 27.88 -22.39
N ALA A 142 -9.38 26.64 -22.15
CA ALA A 142 -8.56 25.65 -21.54
C ALA A 142 -7.31 25.37 -22.41
N ALA A 143 -6.14 25.26 -21.77
CA ALA A 143 -4.98 24.66 -22.40
C ALA A 143 -5.17 23.14 -22.42
N TYR A 144 -4.83 22.48 -23.51
CA TYR A 144 -5.00 21.04 -23.69
C TYR A 144 -3.67 20.34 -23.93
N SER A 145 -3.57 19.12 -23.43
CA SER A 145 -2.44 18.22 -23.68
C SER A 145 -2.44 17.68 -25.12
N ASP A 146 -1.43 16.89 -25.46
CA ASP A 146 -1.43 16.09 -26.68
C ASP A 146 -2.64 15.14 -26.71
N SER A 147 -3.12 14.83 -27.91
CA SER A 147 -4.26 13.95 -28.14
C SER A 147 -3.81 12.49 -28.34
N ILE A 148 -3.35 11.89 -27.25
CA ILE A 148 -2.79 10.53 -27.25
C ILE A 148 -3.51 9.56 -26.30
N TYR A 149 -4.50 10.05 -25.54
CA TYR A 149 -5.22 9.26 -24.55
C TYR A 149 -6.46 8.59 -25.18
N THR A 150 -6.90 7.47 -24.60
CA THR A 150 -7.99 6.66 -25.15
C THR A 150 -9.14 6.51 -24.16
N THR A 151 -10.35 6.36 -24.66
CA THR A 151 -11.52 6.02 -23.85
C THR A 151 -11.36 4.63 -23.21
N GLY A 152 -11.97 4.45 -22.05
CA GLY A 152 -11.95 3.16 -21.33
C GLY A 152 -10.64 2.85 -20.60
N THR A 153 -9.62 3.71 -20.71
CA THR A 153 -8.34 3.58 -19.99
C THR A 153 -8.37 4.43 -18.73
N THR A 154 -7.86 3.88 -17.63
CA THR A 154 -7.69 4.63 -16.37
C THR A 154 -6.39 5.43 -16.40
N TYR A 155 -6.49 6.71 -16.12
CA TYR A 155 -5.38 7.66 -15.99
C TYR A 155 -5.31 8.20 -14.57
N LEU A 156 -4.12 8.49 -14.09
CA LEU A 156 -3.89 9.30 -12.89
C LEU A 156 -3.68 10.74 -13.31
N LEU A 157 -4.52 11.64 -12.82
CA LEU A 157 -4.35 13.07 -12.98
C LEU A 157 -3.98 13.72 -11.65
N VAL A 158 -3.09 14.69 -11.72
CA VAL A 158 -2.81 15.59 -10.60
C VAL A 158 -2.95 17.02 -11.09
N VAL A 159 -3.75 17.81 -10.39
CA VAL A 159 -3.91 19.25 -10.62
C VAL A 159 -3.28 19.98 -9.45
N LYS A 160 -2.35 20.89 -9.74
CA LYS A 160 -1.75 21.79 -8.77
C LYS A 160 -2.28 23.20 -9.00
N TYR A 161 -2.73 23.85 -7.94
CA TYR A 161 -2.96 25.29 -7.90
C TYR A 161 -1.92 25.92 -6.98
N ALA A 162 -1.10 26.81 -7.51
CA ALA A 162 -0.11 27.56 -6.74
C ALA A 162 -0.66 28.97 -6.45
N LEU A 163 -0.92 29.24 -5.17
CA LEU A 163 -1.34 30.52 -4.63
C LEU A 163 -0.09 31.38 -4.43
N ASN A 164 0.18 32.27 -5.38
CA ASN A 164 1.35 33.14 -5.36
C ASN A 164 1.01 34.48 -4.71
N ASP A 165 1.97 35.05 -4.00
CA ASP A 165 1.78 36.43 -3.43
C ASP A 165 1.61 37.45 -4.55
N GLY A 166 0.54 38.24 -4.49
CA GLY A 166 0.26 39.29 -5.46
C GLY A 166 -1.16 39.20 -6.03
N LEU A 167 -1.39 39.77 -7.19
CA LEU A 167 -2.68 39.75 -7.87
C LEU A 167 -2.51 39.18 -9.28
N ALA A 168 -3.45 38.32 -9.68
CA ALA A 168 -3.54 37.80 -11.03
C ALA A 168 -2.26 37.04 -11.50
N ASN A 169 -1.59 36.34 -10.58
CA ASN A 169 -0.32 35.67 -10.85
C ASN A 169 -0.27 34.20 -10.41
N ASP A 170 -1.38 33.66 -9.90
CA ASP A 170 -1.48 32.24 -9.58
C ASP A 170 -1.31 31.38 -10.82
N THR A 171 -0.73 30.20 -10.62
CA THR A 171 -0.47 29.23 -11.70
C THR A 171 -1.14 27.91 -11.44
N ILE A 172 -1.56 27.26 -12.52
CA ILE A 172 -2.14 25.92 -12.49
C ILE A 172 -1.30 24.97 -13.33
N ASN A 173 -1.00 23.79 -12.78
CA ASN A 173 -0.31 22.71 -13.47
C ASN A 173 -1.19 21.47 -13.57
N LEU A 174 -1.08 20.74 -14.68
CA LEU A 174 -1.66 19.43 -14.86
C LEU A 174 -0.54 18.43 -15.09
N PHE A 175 -0.59 17.33 -14.35
CA PHE A 175 0.26 16.16 -14.52
C PHE A 175 -0.64 14.99 -14.93
N ILE A 176 -0.28 14.28 -16.00
CA ILE A 176 -1.02 13.14 -16.53
C ILE A 176 -0.12 11.92 -16.45
N ASN A 177 -0.56 10.90 -15.72
CA ASN A 177 0.24 9.72 -15.41
C ASN A 177 1.64 10.08 -14.90
N PRO A 178 1.76 10.99 -13.91
CA PRO A 178 3.07 11.31 -13.38
C PRO A 178 3.75 10.07 -12.81
N ALA A 179 5.08 10.06 -12.83
CA ALA A 179 5.82 9.05 -12.10
C ALA A 179 5.43 9.13 -10.62
N ILE A 180 5.07 7.98 -10.04
CA ILE A 180 4.76 7.87 -8.61
C ILE A 180 6.08 7.89 -7.85
N SER A 181 6.55 9.11 -7.56
CA SER A 181 7.83 9.37 -6.88
C SER A 181 7.65 10.56 -5.93
N GLY A 182 8.44 10.62 -4.87
CA GLY A 182 8.37 11.68 -3.87
C GLY A 182 8.73 13.09 -4.39
N THR A 183 9.20 13.20 -5.64
CA THR A 183 9.58 14.49 -6.25
C THR A 183 8.56 14.90 -7.30
N GLU A 184 8.07 16.13 -7.22
CA GLU A 184 7.18 16.71 -8.22
C GLU A 184 7.90 16.75 -9.59
N PRO A 185 7.36 16.08 -10.63
CA PRO A 185 7.96 16.08 -11.97
C PRO A 185 7.62 17.38 -12.72
N ALA A 186 8.14 17.53 -13.93
CA ALA A 186 7.69 18.58 -14.84
C ALA A 186 6.23 18.34 -15.22
N PRO A 187 5.37 19.38 -15.19
CA PRO A 187 3.96 19.26 -15.57
C PRO A 187 3.78 19.05 -17.08
N ASN A 188 2.71 18.34 -17.45
CA ASN A 188 2.30 18.21 -18.84
C ASN A 188 1.72 19.53 -19.41
N LEU A 189 1.04 20.31 -18.53
CA LEU A 189 0.50 21.62 -18.87
C LEU A 189 0.75 22.60 -17.74
N THR A 190 1.01 23.85 -18.10
CA THR A 190 1.05 24.99 -17.17
C THR A 190 0.18 26.13 -17.73
N VAL A 191 -0.69 26.68 -16.88
CA VAL A 191 -1.49 27.87 -17.20
C VAL A 191 -1.12 28.96 -16.20
N ALA A 192 -0.59 30.05 -16.71
CA ALA A 192 -0.28 31.29 -15.97
C ALA A 192 -0.98 32.45 -16.73
N THR A 193 -2.08 32.93 -16.20
CA THR A 193 -2.89 33.98 -16.82
C THR A 193 -3.14 35.10 -15.83
N THR A 194 -3.42 36.29 -16.33
CA THR A 194 -3.76 37.47 -15.53
C THR A 194 -5.23 37.48 -15.04
N GLN A 195 -5.86 36.33 -14.96
CA GLN A 195 -7.20 36.21 -14.41
C GLN A 195 -7.18 36.24 -12.89
N THR A 196 -8.36 36.46 -12.31
CA THR A 196 -8.57 36.51 -10.86
C THR A 196 -8.00 35.28 -10.18
N ASP A 197 -7.20 35.50 -9.16
CA ASP A 197 -6.65 34.49 -8.29
C ASP A 197 -7.68 33.98 -7.28
N ALA A 198 -7.49 32.75 -6.81
CA ALA A 198 -8.25 32.24 -5.69
C ALA A 198 -7.80 32.92 -4.39
N VAL A 199 -8.73 33.41 -3.59
CA VAL A 199 -8.41 33.93 -2.24
C VAL A 199 -8.17 32.81 -1.25
N SER A 200 -8.76 31.64 -1.50
CA SER A 200 -8.58 30.40 -0.75
C SER A 200 -9.11 29.23 -1.57
N LEU A 201 -8.66 28.01 -1.24
CA LEU A 201 -9.22 26.77 -1.77
C LEU A 201 -9.61 25.86 -0.62
N GLY A 202 -10.84 25.36 -0.63
CA GLY A 202 -11.40 24.58 0.47
C GLY A 202 -12.35 23.46 0.04
N THR A 203 -12.58 23.27 -1.27
CA THR A 203 -13.47 22.22 -1.80
C THR A 203 -12.95 21.61 -3.07
N VAL A 204 -13.23 20.32 -3.26
CA VAL A 204 -13.20 19.65 -4.56
C VAL A 204 -14.63 19.50 -5.07
N ASN A 205 -14.82 19.73 -6.36
CA ASN A 205 -16.14 19.72 -7.00
C ASN A 205 -16.13 18.75 -8.19
N LEU A 206 -17.19 17.95 -8.30
CA LEU A 206 -17.49 17.08 -9.43
C LEU A 206 -18.65 17.66 -10.21
N ARG A 207 -18.50 17.78 -11.53
CA ARG A 207 -19.45 18.49 -12.38
C ARG A 207 -19.98 17.61 -13.50
N GLN A 208 -21.30 17.67 -13.67
CA GLN A 208 -22.03 17.15 -14.83
C GLN A 208 -22.45 18.35 -15.71
N GLY A 209 -21.84 18.49 -16.87
CA GLY A 209 -21.96 19.70 -17.69
C GLY A 209 -23.23 19.77 -18.55
N SER A 210 -23.08 19.83 -19.87
CA SER A 210 -24.21 19.79 -20.83
C SER A 210 -24.06 18.60 -21.77
N SER A 211 -25.20 18.08 -22.25
CA SER A 211 -25.23 16.92 -23.15
C SER A 211 -24.45 17.11 -24.45
N SER A 212 -24.22 18.36 -24.88
CA SER A 212 -23.46 18.69 -26.10
C SER A 212 -21.95 18.79 -25.87
N ASN A 213 -21.50 18.96 -24.65
CA ASN A 213 -20.09 19.29 -24.34
C ASN A 213 -19.43 18.32 -23.36
N ALA A 214 -20.19 17.84 -22.36
CA ALA A 214 -19.66 17.04 -21.29
C ALA A 214 -19.36 15.59 -21.68
N ALA A 215 -18.45 14.98 -20.96
CA ALA A 215 -18.07 13.58 -21.06
C ALA A 215 -18.82 12.72 -20.05
N ASN A 216 -18.91 11.40 -20.29
CA ASN A 216 -19.19 10.42 -19.25
C ASN A 216 -17.85 9.99 -18.62
N VAL A 217 -17.73 10.23 -17.34
CA VAL A 217 -16.47 10.09 -16.61
C VAL A 217 -16.69 9.30 -15.32
N ILE A 218 -15.79 8.39 -15.03
CA ILE A 218 -15.67 7.73 -13.74
C ILE A 218 -14.47 8.38 -13.03
N VAL A 219 -14.69 8.89 -11.82
CA VAL A 219 -13.63 9.51 -10.97
C VAL A 219 -13.49 8.72 -9.69
N ASP A 220 -12.26 8.43 -9.29
CA ASP A 220 -12.00 7.65 -8.09
C ASP A 220 -10.73 8.09 -7.37
N GLY A 221 -10.63 7.75 -6.07
CA GLY A 221 -9.44 7.92 -5.26
C GLY A 221 -8.96 9.37 -5.20
N ILE A 222 -9.86 10.32 -4.87
CA ILE A 222 -9.47 11.73 -4.76
C ILE A 222 -8.64 11.96 -3.50
N ARG A 223 -7.44 12.52 -3.67
CA ARG A 223 -6.58 12.97 -2.58
C ARG A 223 -6.24 14.45 -2.77
N VAL A 224 -6.40 15.24 -1.71
CA VAL A 224 -6.04 16.66 -1.72
C VAL A 224 -5.05 16.94 -0.61
N SER A 225 -3.94 17.61 -0.94
CA SER A 225 -2.91 18.01 0.03
C SER A 225 -2.21 19.30 -0.37
N THR A 226 -1.44 19.86 0.56
CA THR A 226 -0.53 20.99 0.30
C THR A 226 0.84 20.55 -0.21
N PHE A 227 1.14 19.24 -0.21
CA PHE A 227 2.41 18.69 -0.65
C PHE A 227 2.22 17.58 -1.67
N TRP A 228 3.13 17.52 -2.65
CA TRP A 228 3.19 16.48 -3.67
C TRP A 228 3.31 15.07 -3.08
N SER A 229 4.16 14.93 -2.07
CA SER A 229 4.46 13.65 -1.41
C SER A 229 3.23 12.95 -0.81
N ASP A 230 2.24 13.71 -0.37
CA ASP A 230 1.06 13.14 0.29
C ASP A 230 0.06 12.56 -0.72
N ILE A 231 0.05 13.12 -1.94
CA ILE A 231 -0.84 12.66 -3.01
C ILE A 231 -0.21 11.55 -3.84
N VAL A 232 1.12 11.47 -3.81
CA VAL A 232 1.95 10.46 -4.51
C VAL A 232 3.03 9.98 -3.53
N PRO A 233 2.65 9.22 -2.49
CA PRO A 233 3.59 8.82 -1.45
C PRO A 233 4.67 7.86 -1.96
N VAL A 234 5.69 7.68 -1.13
CA VAL A 234 6.84 6.77 -1.33
C VAL A 234 6.39 5.36 -1.68
N GLU A 235 6.92 4.82 -2.76
CA GLU A 235 6.57 3.49 -3.23
C GLU A 235 7.26 2.41 -2.38
N LEU A 236 6.45 1.67 -1.61
CA LEU A 236 6.85 0.40 -1.04
C LEU A 236 6.81 -0.67 -2.14
N VAL A 237 7.95 -1.00 -2.71
CA VAL A 237 8.07 -1.96 -3.84
C VAL A 237 7.65 -3.36 -3.42
N SER A 238 8.04 -3.77 -2.21
CA SER A 238 7.72 -5.10 -1.69
C SER A 238 7.59 -5.09 -0.17
N PHE A 239 6.66 -5.92 0.33
CA PHE A 239 6.61 -6.30 1.74
C PHE A 239 6.21 -7.76 1.83
N ASN A 240 7.07 -8.57 2.46
CA ASN A 240 6.92 -10.01 2.56
C ASN A 240 7.17 -10.47 3.99
N ALA A 241 6.49 -11.58 4.37
CA ALA A 241 6.67 -12.26 5.63
C ALA A 241 6.92 -13.74 5.38
N SER A 242 7.91 -14.32 6.03
CA SER A 242 8.22 -15.75 5.94
C SER A 242 8.50 -16.32 7.34
N ALA A 243 7.86 -17.47 7.65
CA ALA A 243 8.15 -18.19 8.88
C ALA A 243 9.42 -19.04 8.70
N ASN A 244 10.34 -18.95 9.65
CA ASN A 244 11.55 -19.74 9.72
C ASN A 244 11.75 -20.27 11.15
N GLY A 245 11.45 -21.55 11.38
CA GLY A 245 11.52 -22.14 12.71
C GLY A 245 10.65 -21.37 13.71
N SER A 246 11.26 -20.84 14.77
CA SER A 246 10.60 -20.09 15.85
C SER A 246 10.48 -18.58 15.61
N GLU A 247 10.70 -18.11 14.41
CA GLU A 247 10.75 -16.69 14.06
C GLU A 247 9.95 -16.41 12.79
N VAL A 248 9.47 -15.16 12.64
CA VAL A 248 8.97 -14.64 11.36
C VAL A 248 9.90 -13.55 10.89
N ASN A 249 10.45 -13.73 9.70
CA ASN A 249 11.27 -12.75 9.03
C ASN A 249 10.41 -11.88 8.11
N LEU A 250 10.44 -10.58 8.35
CA LEU A 250 9.83 -9.55 7.53
C LEU A 250 10.91 -8.88 6.68
N ALA A 251 10.64 -8.70 5.40
CA ALA A 251 11.53 -7.99 4.50
C ALA A 251 10.71 -7.07 3.59
N TRP A 252 11.22 -5.84 3.38
CA TRP A 252 10.60 -4.88 2.49
C TRP A 252 11.64 -4.02 1.77
N THR A 253 11.21 -3.46 0.65
CA THR A 253 12.04 -2.60 -0.18
C THR A 253 11.24 -1.34 -0.51
N THR A 254 11.86 -0.18 -0.37
CA THR A 254 11.36 1.10 -0.88
C THR A 254 12.08 1.45 -2.18
N ALA A 255 11.38 2.02 -3.18
CA ALA A 255 12.01 2.55 -4.39
C ALA A 255 12.67 3.90 -4.10
N THR A 256 11.98 4.74 -3.35
CA THR A 256 12.42 6.06 -2.92
C THR A 256 11.90 6.30 -1.51
N GLU A 257 12.46 7.26 -0.80
CA GLU A 257 11.92 7.72 0.49
C GLU A 257 11.93 9.25 0.51
N LEU A 258 10.88 9.82 1.10
CA LEU A 258 10.77 11.23 1.35
C LEU A 258 10.34 11.45 2.78
N ASN A 259 11.12 12.24 3.53
CA ASN A 259 10.83 12.59 4.92
C ASN A 259 10.62 11.37 5.86
N ASN A 260 11.00 10.16 5.44
CA ASN A 260 10.74 8.90 6.14
C ASN A 260 11.58 8.80 7.42
N SER A 261 10.94 8.93 8.58
CA SER A 261 11.56 8.68 9.89
C SER A 261 11.81 7.18 10.11
N GLY A 262 10.90 6.32 9.61
CA GLY A 262 11.03 4.88 9.71
C GLY A 262 9.71 4.14 9.66
N PHE A 263 9.79 2.86 9.99
CA PHE A 263 8.68 1.92 9.91
C PHE A 263 8.39 1.34 11.30
N SER A 264 7.20 1.56 11.85
CA SER A 264 6.68 0.78 12.96
C SER A 264 6.13 -0.53 12.40
N ILE A 265 6.63 -1.64 12.93
CA ILE A 265 6.18 -2.98 12.56
C ILE A 265 4.98 -3.32 13.42
N GLU A 266 3.83 -3.50 12.79
CA GLU A 266 2.60 -3.86 13.48
C GLU A 266 2.20 -5.30 13.15
N ARG A 267 1.84 -6.04 14.20
CA ARG A 267 1.40 -7.42 14.16
C ARG A 267 -0.03 -7.56 14.69
N LYS A 268 -0.77 -8.47 14.11
CA LYS A 268 -2.09 -8.90 14.57
C LYS A 268 -2.16 -10.43 14.57
N SER A 269 -2.67 -11.01 15.66
CA SER A 269 -2.99 -12.45 15.78
C SER A 269 -4.51 -12.64 15.90
N ALA A 270 -4.94 -13.77 16.41
CA ALA A 270 -6.36 -14.10 16.63
C ALA A 270 -7.13 -13.08 17.48
N SER A 271 -6.46 -12.25 18.29
CA SER A 271 -7.07 -11.17 19.09
C SER A 271 -7.66 -10.03 18.25
N ASN A 272 -7.41 -10.02 16.94
CA ASN A 272 -7.87 -9.03 15.96
C ASN A 272 -7.47 -7.56 16.24
N LYS A 273 -6.52 -7.33 17.16
CA LYS A 273 -5.98 -6.00 17.48
C LYS A 273 -4.56 -5.87 16.95
N TRP A 274 -4.27 -4.74 16.31
CA TRP A 274 -2.91 -4.39 15.88
C TRP A 274 -2.07 -3.95 17.08
N GLU A 275 -0.86 -4.46 17.18
CA GLU A 275 0.14 -4.09 18.18
C GLU A 275 1.47 -3.75 17.51
N SER A 276 2.13 -2.68 17.92
CA SER A 276 3.48 -2.35 17.46
C SER A 276 4.48 -3.26 18.19
N ILE A 277 5.28 -4.00 17.42
CA ILE A 277 6.27 -4.97 17.92
C ILE A 277 7.71 -4.52 17.70
N GLY A 278 7.92 -3.42 16.99
CA GLY A 278 9.24 -2.88 16.73
C GLY A 278 9.22 -1.64 15.84
N PHE A 279 10.40 -1.03 15.70
CA PHE A 279 10.63 0.10 14.83
C PHE A 279 11.94 -0.06 14.06
N VAL A 280 11.93 0.18 12.77
CA VAL A 280 13.13 0.20 11.92
C VAL A 280 13.28 1.61 11.35
N LYS A 281 14.44 2.23 11.60
CA LYS A 281 14.72 3.60 11.15
C LYS A 281 14.77 3.67 9.63
N GLY A 282 14.14 4.70 9.05
CA GLY A 282 14.20 5.05 7.63
C GLY A 282 15.46 5.83 7.25
N ASN A 283 15.60 6.10 5.96
CA ASN A 283 16.75 6.86 5.40
C ASN A 283 16.42 8.33 5.10
N GLY A 284 15.31 8.85 5.66
CA GLY A 284 14.92 10.24 5.47
C GLY A 284 14.43 10.50 4.05
N THR A 285 15.12 11.35 3.30
CA THR A 285 14.83 11.62 1.88
C THR A 285 15.92 11.04 1.01
N THR A 286 15.56 10.09 0.14
CA THR A 286 16.49 9.44 -0.81
C THR A 286 15.76 8.94 -2.05
N THR A 287 16.41 9.05 -3.19
CA THR A 287 15.94 8.50 -4.48
C THR A 287 16.51 7.10 -4.78
N ALA A 288 17.30 6.55 -3.85
CA ALA A 288 17.84 5.21 -3.98
C ALA A 288 16.91 4.18 -3.34
N ALA A 289 16.80 3.01 -3.95
CA ALA A 289 16.09 1.89 -3.36
C ALA A 289 16.79 1.40 -2.09
N ASN A 290 16.00 1.16 -1.03
CA ASN A 290 16.49 0.68 0.25
C ASN A 290 15.82 -0.63 0.64
N ASN A 291 16.61 -1.53 1.21
CA ASN A 291 16.15 -2.81 1.71
C ASN A 291 16.17 -2.82 3.23
N TYR A 292 15.09 -3.33 3.81
CA TYR A 292 14.90 -3.42 5.25
C TYR A 292 14.48 -4.82 5.65
N SER A 293 14.75 -5.16 6.91
CA SER A 293 14.31 -6.41 7.50
C SER A 293 14.01 -6.25 8.99
N PHE A 294 13.12 -7.10 9.49
CA PHE A 294 12.81 -7.21 10.90
C PHE A 294 12.49 -8.67 11.22
N THR A 295 12.96 -9.18 12.38
CA THR A 295 12.68 -10.54 12.81
C THR A 295 11.80 -10.52 14.06
N ASP A 296 10.59 -11.06 13.94
CA ASP A 296 9.70 -11.29 15.07
C ASP A 296 10.01 -12.64 15.71
N LYS A 297 10.55 -12.60 16.93
CA LYS A 297 10.93 -13.77 17.74
C LYS A 297 9.86 -14.22 18.73
N ASN A 298 8.81 -13.40 18.90
CA ASN A 298 7.76 -13.63 19.89
C ASN A 298 6.50 -14.19 19.21
N ILE A 299 6.65 -15.34 18.55
CA ILE A 299 5.55 -16.00 17.84
C ILE A 299 5.15 -17.31 18.53
N LEU A 300 3.87 -17.67 18.41
CA LEU A 300 3.31 -18.94 18.85
C LEU A 300 3.20 -19.91 17.68
N SER A 301 3.28 -21.20 17.99
CA SER A 301 3.03 -22.27 17.01
C SER A 301 1.58 -22.29 16.55
N GLN A 302 1.34 -22.82 15.35
CA GLN A 302 0.01 -23.00 14.76
C GLN A 302 -0.88 -21.75 14.78
N THR A 303 -0.25 -20.60 14.62
CA THR A 303 -0.92 -19.29 14.64
C THR A 303 -0.75 -18.60 13.30
N VAL A 304 -1.83 -17.99 12.82
CA VAL A 304 -1.78 -17.09 11.67
C VAL A 304 -1.54 -15.67 12.18
N TYR A 305 -0.45 -15.08 11.75
CA TYR A 305 -0.12 -13.70 12.01
C TYR A 305 -0.35 -12.86 10.76
N SER A 306 -0.90 -11.67 10.97
CA SER A 306 -0.95 -10.61 9.97
C SER A 306 0.03 -9.52 10.36
N TYR A 307 0.81 -9.03 9.40
CA TYR A 307 1.76 -7.95 9.59
C TYR A 307 1.45 -6.81 8.64
N ARG A 308 1.69 -5.59 9.09
CA ARG A 308 1.74 -4.39 8.26
C ARG A 308 2.85 -3.47 8.74
N LEU A 309 3.32 -2.62 7.86
CA LEU A 309 4.21 -1.52 8.19
C LEU A 309 3.38 -0.26 8.39
N LYS A 310 3.65 0.50 9.43
CA LYS A 310 3.22 1.88 9.58
C LYS A 310 4.45 2.74 9.32
N GLN A 311 4.58 3.27 8.10
CA GLN A 311 5.60 4.25 7.78
C GLN A 311 5.31 5.54 8.52
N LEU A 312 6.31 6.12 9.15
CA LEU A 312 6.23 7.35 9.92
C LEU A 312 7.19 8.37 9.31
N ASP A 313 6.71 9.57 9.07
CA ASP A 313 7.52 10.67 8.58
C ASP A 313 7.97 11.57 9.73
N PHE A 314 9.01 12.40 9.51
CA PHE A 314 9.56 13.27 10.57
C PHE A 314 8.57 14.34 11.06
N ASP A 315 7.54 14.64 10.29
CA ASP A 315 6.46 15.55 10.67
C ASP A 315 5.34 14.89 11.48
N GLY A 316 5.42 13.55 11.67
CA GLY A 316 4.44 12.75 12.40
C GLY A 316 3.29 12.21 11.55
N SER A 317 3.22 12.55 10.26
CA SER A 317 2.31 11.89 9.32
C SER A 317 2.68 10.42 9.13
N TYR A 318 1.72 9.59 8.72
CA TYR A 318 1.98 8.16 8.52
C TYR A 318 1.09 7.56 7.44
N SER A 319 1.60 6.47 6.86
CA SER A 319 0.85 5.61 5.93
C SER A 319 0.99 4.14 6.31
N TYR A 320 0.07 3.30 5.84
CA TYR A 320 0.12 1.85 6.06
C TYR A 320 0.46 1.10 4.77
N SER A 321 1.26 0.04 4.89
CA SER A 321 1.46 -0.94 3.83
C SER A 321 0.24 -1.84 3.65
N LYS A 322 0.22 -2.61 2.55
CA LYS A 322 -0.62 -3.81 2.46
C LYS A 322 -0.36 -4.75 3.64
N VAL A 323 -1.38 -5.52 4.01
CA VAL A 323 -1.27 -6.57 5.03
C VAL A 323 -0.68 -7.83 4.39
N VAL A 324 0.32 -8.41 5.02
CA VAL A 324 0.85 -9.74 4.67
C VAL A 324 0.52 -10.74 5.77
N GLN A 325 0.21 -11.98 5.40
CA GLN A 325 -0.12 -13.03 6.35
C GLN A 325 0.88 -14.17 6.26
N VAL A 326 1.18 -14.76 7.41
CA VAL A 326 2.04 -15.93 7.52
C VAL A 326 1.49 -16.90 8.57
N SER A 327 1.51 -18.19 8.25
CA SER A 327 1.15 -19.26 9.18
C SER A 327 2.40 -19.85 9.79
N THR A 328 2.44 -19.94 11.11
CA THR A 328 3.55 -20.54 11.83
C THR A 328 3.27 -21.99 12.14
N ASN A 329 4.01 -22.89 11.53
CA ASN A 329 3.95 -24.32 11.80
C ASN A 329 5.15 -24.74 12.65
N LEU A 330 5.28 -24.12 13.83
CA LEU A 330 6.37 -24.47 14.74
C LEU A 330 6.17 -25.91 15.22
N ILE A 331 7.24 -26.67 15.27
CA ILE A 331 7.26 -27.97 15.94
C ILE A 331 7.26 -27.66 17.44
N SER A 332 6.15 -28.00 18.09
CA SER A 332 5.90 -27.69 19.50
C SER A 332 6.44 -28.76 20.45
N THR A 333 6.92 -29.90 19.92
CA THR A 333 7.35 -31.03 20.74
C THR A 333 8.77 -31.48 20.40
N PHE A 334 9.60 -31.60 21.46
CA PHE A 334 10.86 -32.33 21.39
C PHE A 334 10.55 -33.82 21.35
N GLU A 335 10.80 -34.48 20.23
CA GLU A 335 10.44 -35.89 20.00
C GLU A 335 11.61 -36.63 19.42
N LEU A 336 11.80 -37.90 19.86
CA LEU A 336 12.64 -38.89 19.21
C LEU A 336 11.73 -40.04 18.77
N LYS A 337 11.61 -40.25 17.47
CA LYS A 337 10.77 -41.33 16.91
C LYS A 337 11.46 -42.69 16.99
N GLN A 338 10.67 -43.75 16.96
CA GLN A 338 11.19 -45.09 16.79
C GLN A 338 11.89 -45.16 15.43
N ASN A 339 13.10 -45.74 15.40
CA ASN A 339 13.81 -46.00 14.15
C ASN A 339 13.01 -46.93 13.23
N TYR A 340 13.09 -46.70 11.95
CA TYR A 340 12.39 -47.52 10.95
C TYR A 340 13.32 -47.86 9.78
N PRO A 341 13.40 -49.15 9.38
CA PRO A 341 12.78 -50.31 10.02
C PRO A 341 13.36 -50.63 11.41
N ASN A 342 12.59 -51.36 12.23
CA ASN A 342 13.03 -51.91 13.50
C ASN A 342 12.24 -53.20 13.80
N PRO A 343 12.85 -54.40 13.77
CA PRO A 343 14.29 -54.67 13.58
C PRO A 343 14.82 -54.19 12.22
N PHE A 344 16.14 -53.97 12.12
CA PHE A 344 16.80 -53.45 10.90
C PHE A 344 18.03 -54.29 10.49
N ASN A 345 18.43 -54.22 9.19
CA ASN A 345 19.60 -54.90 8.64
C ASN A 345 20.11 -54.19 7.39
N PRO A 346 21.35 -53.72 7.29
CA PRO A 346 22.14 -53.20 8.42
C PRO A 346 21.80 -51.75 8.70
N SER A 347 20.90 -51.13 7.91
CA SER A 347 20.61 -49.68 7.98
C SER A 347 19.20 -49.40 8.47
N THR A 348 19.05 -48.27 9.18
CA THR A 348 17.77 -47.77 9.66
C THR A 348 17.77 -46.24 9.68
N GLN A 349 16.59 -45.62 9.62
CA GLN A 349 16.41 -44.19 9.72
C GLN A 349 15.95 -43.84 11.15
N ILE A 350 16.61 -42.84 11.74
CA ILE A 350 16.23 -42.22 13.02
C ILE A 350 15.71 -40.83 12.74
N SER A 351 14.46 -40.56 13.12
CA SER A 351 13.84 -39.26 12.98
C SER A 351 13.56 -38.62 14.33
N PHE A 352 13.73 -37.29 14.41
CA PHE A 352 13.49 -36.53 15.64
C PHE A 352 13.07 -35.12 15.31
N SER A 353 12.50 -34.40 16.30
CA SER A 353 12.05 -33.03 16.18
C SER A 353 12.67 -32.16 17.27
N LEU A 354 13.11 -30.95 16.88
CA LEU A 354 13.72 -29.94 17.76
C LEU A 354 12.81 -28.73 17.86
N VAL A 355 12.50 -28.29 19.06
CA VAL A 355 11.63 -27.12 19.33
C VAL A 355 12.34 -25.80 19.08
N GLN A 356 13.65 -25.76 19.24
CA GLN A 356 14.50 -24.55 19.11
C GLN A 356 15.87 -24.90 18.54
N ASN A 357 16.53 -23.91 17.97
CA ASN A 357 17.92 -24.03 17.54
C ASN A 357 18.83 -24.32 18.72
N GLY A 358 19.82 -25.18 18.54
CA GLY A 358 20.76 -25.48 19.61
C GLY A 358 21.69 -26.62 19.30
N PHE A 359 22.56 -26.92 20.32
CA PHE A 359 23.49 -28.04 20.23
C PHE A 359 22.77 -29.37 20.42
N VAL A 360 23.00 -30.31 19.49
CA VAL A 360 22.37 -31.62 19.45
C VAL A 360 23.42 -32.70 19.48
N ARG A 361 23.21 -33.69 20.36
CA ARG A 361 24.04 -34.90 20.42
C ARG A 361 23.14 -36.12 20.33
N LEU A 362 23.31 -36.91 19.27
CA LEU A 362 22.64 -38.18 19.05
C LEU A 362 23.68 -39.31 19.04
N VAL A 363 23.57 -40.24 19.98
CA VAL A 363 24.58 -41.29 20.22
C VAL A 363 23.92 -42.64 20.38
N VAL A 364 24.57 -43.67 19.84
CA VAL A 364 24.20 -45.07 19.98
C VAL A 364 25.05 -45.75 21.05
N TYR A 365 24.41 -46.54 21.91
CA TYR A 365 24.99 -47.28 23.01
C TYR A 365 24.68 -48.78 22.91
N ASN A 366 25.60 -49.63 23.42
CA ASN A 366 25.31 -51.04 23.68
C ASN A 366 24.54 -51.21 25.00
N LEU A 367 24.14 -52.42 25.35
CA LEU A 367 23.43 -52.72 26.61
C LEU A 367 24.27 -52.48 27.89
N LEU A 368 25.58 -52.41 27.76
CA LEU A 368 26.49 -52.08 28.87
C LEU A 368 26.62 -50.59 29.10
N GLY A 369 25.92 -49.76 28.30
CA GLY A 369 25.98 -48.30 28.37
C GLY A 369 27.22 -47.68 27.74
N GLN A 370 28.00 -48.47 26.99
CA GLN A 370 29.17 -47.94 26.27
C GLN A 370 28.73 -47.31 24.97
N GLU A 371 29.28 -46.15 24.65
CA GLU A 371 29.08 -45.49 23.37
C GLU A 371 29.72 -46.24 22.25
N VAL A 372 28.89 -46.62 21.22
CA VAL A 372 29.35 -47.37 20.05
C VAL A 372 29.42 -46.53 18.79
N LYS A 373 28.60 -45.47 18.71
CA LYS A 373 28.66 -44.53 17.57
C LYS A 373 28.02 -43.20 17.91
N THR A 374 28.69 -42.08 17.63
CA THR A 374 28.07 -40.74 17.63
C THR A 374 27.56 -40.42 16.24
N LEU A 375 26.25 -40.15 16.13
CA LEU A 375 25.59 -39.86 14.84
C LEU A 375 25.54 -38.37 14.60
N ILE A 376 25.27 -37.55 15.64
CA ILE A 376 25.19 -36.10 15.58
C ILE A 376 25.91 -35.52 16.81
N ASN A 377 26.72 -34.46 16.59
CA ASN A 377 27.41 -33.70 17.65
C ASN A 377 27.70 -32.29 17.13
N ARG A 378 26.63 -31.48 16.91
CA ARG A 378 26.70 -30.14 16.32
C ARG A 378 25.48 -29.29 16.64
N ASN A 379 25.55 -27.97 16.35
CA ASN A 379 24.38 -27.12 16.33
C ASN A 379 23.47 -27.48 15.16
N MET A 380 22.16 -27.51 15.42
CA MET A 380 21.09 -27.74 14.46
C MET A 380 19.96 -26.72 14.66
N GLU A 381 19.22 -26.48 13.59
CA GLU A 381 18.05 -25.61 13.61
C GLU A 381 16.84 -26.32 14.20
N ALA A 382 15.85 -25.56 14.69
CA ALA A 382 14.53 -26.09 15.02
C ALA A 382 13.90 -26.75 13.79
N GLY A 383 13.14 -27.81 14.00
CA GLY A 383 12.52 -28.51 12.88
C GLY A 383 12.54 -30.02 13.02
N SER A 384 12.02 -30.72 11.99
CA SER A 384 12.10 -32.17 11.85
C SER A 384 13.39 -32.56 11.14
N HIS A 385 14.10 -33.53 11.74
CA HIS A 385 15.36 -34.05 11.22
C HIS A 385 15.30 -35.55 11.07
N SER A 386 16.14 -36.08 10.18
CA SER A 386 16.28 -37.50 9.96
C SER A 386 17.73 -37.82 9.62
N ILE A 387 18.23 -38.95 10.13
CA ILE A 387 19.57 -39.46 9.86
C ILE A 387 19.52 -40.95 9.60
N THR A 388 20.27 -41.41 8.62
CA THR A 388 20.45 -42.81 8.38
C THR A 388 21.58 -43.34 9.25
N PHE A 389 21.33 -44.43 9.98
CA PHE A 389 22.31 -45.15 10.76
C PHE A 389 22.64 -46.46 10.06
N ASP A 390 23.89 -46.62 9.68
CA ASP A 390 24.44 -47.86 9.17
C ASP A 390 25.25 -48.55 10.29
N ALA A 391 24.84 -49.77 10.60
CA ALA A 391 25.40 -50.61 11.64
C ALA A 391 26.12 -51.86 11.04
N SER A 392 26.65 -51.76 9.80
CA SER A 392 27.36 -52.87 9.13
C SER A 392 28.60 -53.33 9.89
N ASP A 393 29.16 -52.52 10.79
CA ASP A 393 30.30 -52.80 11.64
C ASP A 393 29.93 -53.36 13.02
N LEU A 394 28.62 -53.47 13.33
CA LEU A 394 28.14 -53.93 14.66
C LEU A 394 27.57 -55.33 14.61
N GLN A 395 27.59 -56.00 15.75
CA GLN A 395 26.99 -57.39 15.89
C GLN A 395 25.48 -57.29 16.06
N SER A 396 24.75 -58.36 15.65
CA SER A 396 23.34 -58.50 15.92
C SER A 396 23.05 -58.34 17.41
N GLY A 397 22.03 -57.61 17.76
CA GLY A 397 21.73 -57.35 19.16
C GLY A 397 20.83 -56.10 19.40
N VAL A 398 20.65 -55.83 20.66
CA VAL A 398 19.87 -54.66 21.11
C VAL A 398 20.81 -53.51 21.37
N TYR A 399 20.44 -52.33 20.85
CA TYR A 399 21.15 -51.05 21.05
C TYR A 399 20.17 -50.01 21.56
N LEU A 400 20.69 -48.99 22.20
CA LEU A 400 19.94 -47.80 22.60
C LEU A 400 20.48 -46.59 21.84
N TYR A 401 19.61 -45.69 21.42
CA TYR A 401 20.04 -44.41 20.92
C TYR A 401 19.45 -43.28 21.76
N LYS A 402 20.27 -42.29 22.03
CA LYS A 402 20.00 -41.20 22.98
C LYS A 402 20.20 -39.86 22.28
N LEU A 403 19.13 -39.06 22.27
CA LEU A 403 19.12 -37.71 21.77
C LEU A 403 19.16 -36.70 22.96
N ASN A 404 20.16 -35.84 22.94
CA ASN A 404 20.26 -34.72 23.86
C ASN A 404 20.17 -33.40 23.11
N ALA A 405 19.26 -32.52 23.51
CA ALA A 405 19.12 -31.18 22.95
C ALA A 405 18.45 -30.27 23.98
N ALA A 406 18.87 -29.01 24.08
CA ALA A 406 18.26 -27.97 24.92
C ALA A 406 18.03 -28.44 26.40
N GLY A 407 18.95 -29.21 26.99
CA GLY A 407 18.82 -29.71 28.37
C GLY A 407 17.87 -30.91 28.54
N SER A 408 17.21 -31.36 27.48
CA SER A 408 16.32 -32.51 27.47
C SER A 408 17.00 -33.74 26.86
N THR A 409 16.59 -34.93 27.31
CA THR A 409 17.14 -36.21 26.89
C THR A 409 15.99 -37.19 26.54
N LEU A 410 16.05 -37.80 25.37
CA LEU A 410 15.17 -38.88 24.96
C LEU A 410 15.99 -40.14 24.59
N THR A 411 15.48 -41.33 24.94
CA THR A 411 16.13 -42.56 24.62
C THR A 411 15.13 -43.55 24.02
N LYS A 412 15.56 -44.27 23.01
CA LYS A 412 14.80 -45.36 22.33
C LYS A 412 15.68 -46.62 22.17
N LYS A 413 15.02 -47.74 22.01
CA LYS A 413 15.63 -49.03 21.74
C LYS A 413 15.53 -49.39 20.26
N MET A 414 16.56 -50.01 19.69
CA MET A 414 16.57 -50.61 18.36
C MET A 414 17.16 -52.01 18.37
N ILE A 415 16.80 -52.81 17.38
CA ILE A 415 17.22 -54.20 17.24
C ILE A 415 17.86 -54.39 15.88
N LEU A 416 19.15 -54.74 15.88
CA LEU A 416 19.91 -55.12 14.70
C LEU A 416 19.83 -56.64 14.50
N LEU A 417 19.39 -57.04 13.30
CA LEU A 417 19.40 -58.44 12.88
C LEU A 417 20.33 -58.55 11.66
N ARG A 418 21.18 -59.56 11.67
CA ARG A 418 21.99 -59.95 10.54
C ARG A 418 21.53 -61.30 10.02
#